data_a074511bf64ba8b536409373e57e58d1
#
_entry.id   a074511bf64ba8b536409373e57e58d1
#
_cell.length_a   1.000
_cell.length_b   1.000
_cell.length_c   1.000
_cell.angle_alpha   90.00
_cell.angle_beta   90.00
_cell.angle_gamma   90.00
#
_symmetry.space_group_name_H-M   'P 1'
#
loop_
_entity.id
_entity.type
_entity.pdbx_description
1 polymer ?
#
loop_
_entity_poly.entity_id
_entity_poly.type
_entity_poly.pdbx_seq_one_letter_code
_entity_poly.pdbx_strand_id
1 'polypeptide(L)'
;MLVLLSLWSGLAVAADTTIEMLNKLDNEYMVFSKKIVYIDSGDTVFWKATDKGHNVEFVKRAVPNGVEAFKSKLNQDTEYKFSIPGIYAYWCTPHKTMGMIGFVIVGNDLSNFNEVAKAKFLGKSKIIAKTILEQINK
;
A
#
# COMPACT_ATOMS: atom_id res chain seq x y z
N MET A 1 -50.65 -16.23 -3.79
CA MET A 1 -49.81 -15.55 -2.76
C MET A 1 -48.48 -15.30 -3.38
N LEU A 2 -48.26 -14.06 -3.85
CA LEU A 2 -47.00 -13.65 -4.54
C LEU A 2 -46.02 -13.17 -3.49
N VAL A 3 -44.88 -13.88 -3.32
CA VAL A 3 -43.80 -13.46 -2.45
C VAL A 3 -42.89 -12.56 -3.25
N LEU A 4 -42.95 -11.24 -2.99
CA LEU A 4 -42.02 -10.26 -3.53
C LEU A 4 -40.70 -10.38 -2.74
N LEU A 5 -39.68 -11.02 -3.36
CA LEU A 5 -38.31 -10.95 -2.89
C LEU A 5 -37.75 -9.55 -3.23
N SER A 6 -37.66 -8.68 -2.23
CA SER A 6 -36.95 -7.42 -2.34
C SER A 6 -35.44 -7.70 -2.34
N LEU A 7 -34.80 -7.60 -3.50
CA LEU A 7 -33.35 -7.57 -3.63
C LEU A 7 -32.84 -6.22 -3.06
N TRP A 8 -32.32 -6.28 -1.84
CA TRP A 8 -31.58 -5.16 -1.28
C TRP A 8 -30.18 -5.14 -1.92
N SER A 9 -30.01 -4.35 -2.97
CA SER A 9 -28.71 -4.01 -3.49
C SER A 9 -28.06 -3.03 -2.51
N GLY A 10 -27.29 -3.56 -1.56
CA GLY A 10 -26.45 -2.73 -0.71
C GLY A 10 -25.39 -2.06 -1.59
N LEU A 11 -25.47 -0.73 -1.70
CA LEU A 11 -24.37 0.07 -2.28
C LEU A 11 -23.14 -0.15 -1.39
N ALA A 12 -22.12 -0.84 -1.91
CA ALA A 12 -20.83 -0.91 -1.26
C ALA A 12 -20.22 0.49 -1.28
N VAL A 13 -20.12 1.13 -0.12
CA VAL A 13 -19.41 2.40 0.05
C VAL A 13 -17.92 2.10 0.08
N ALA A 14 -17.13 2.74 -0.81
CA ALA A 14 -15.68 2.64 -0.79
C ALA A 14 -15.14 3.11 0.57
N ALA A 15 -14.28 2.30 1.22
CA ALA A 15 -13.63 2.67 2.46
C ALA A 15 -12.35 3.46 2.18
N ASP A 16 -12.02 4.40 3.08
CA ASP A 16 -10.82 5.21 3.01
C ASP A 16 -9.87 4.84 4.15
N THR A 17 -8.59 4.72 3.83
CA THR A 17 -7.54 4.43 4.80
C THR A 17 -6.51 5.55 4.78
N THR A 18 -6.16 6.07 5.95
CA THR A 18 -5.11 7.10 6.09
C THR A 18 -3.85 6.49 6.68
N ILE A 19 -2.72 6.80 6.06
CA ILE A 19 -1.36 6.44 6.48
C ILE A 19 -0.58 7.73 6.68
N GLU A 20 0.11 7.88 7.80
CA GLU A 20 0.97 9.03 8.05
C GLU A 20 2.41 8.76 7.61
N MET A 21 3.07 9.77 7.10
CA MET A 21 4.50 9.78 6.77
C MET A 21 5.24 10.45 7.92
N LEU A 22 6.07 9.69 8.64
CA LEU A 22 6.62 10.07 9.94
C LEU A 22 8.15 9.96 9.99
N ASN A 23 8.78 10.91 10.70
CA ASN A 23 10.20 10.83 11.04
C ASN A 23 10.45 9.76 12.10
N LYS A 24 9.49 9.54 13.00
CA LYS A 24 9.61 8.58 14.10
C LYS A 24 8.24 8.06 14.50
N LEU A 25 8.17 6.77 14.78
CA LEU A 25 7.04 6.10 15.43
C LEU A 25 7.62 5.06 16.39
N ASP A 26 7.33 5.19 17.69
CA ASP A 26 7.95 4.37 18.75
C ASP A 26 9.49 4.38 18.65
N ASN A 27 10.12 3.25 18.38
CA ASN A 27 11.57 3.12 18.24
C ASN A 27 12.04 3.07 16.78
N GLU A 28 11.14 3.28 15.82
CA GLU A 28 11.46 3.25 14.40
C GLU A 28 11.56 4.68 13.83
N TYR A 29 12.52 4.88 12.95
CA TYR A 29 12.75 6.15 12.27
C TYR A 29 12.44 6.03 10.78
N MET A 30 11.95 7.12 10.18
CA MET A 30 11.56 7.20 8.77
C MET A 30 10.61 6.06 8.42
N VAL A 31 9.34 6.22 8.81
CA VAL A 31 8.37 5.15 8.80
C VAL A 31 6.98 5.64 8.34
N PHE A 32 6.27 4.78 7.66
CA PHE A 32 4.82 4.92 7.47
C PHE A 32 4.10 4.40 8.71
N SER A 33 3.04 5.08 9.14
CA SER A 33 2.29 4.71 10.37
C SER A 33 1.68 3.30 10.32
N LYS A 34 1.45 2.78 9.12
CA LYS A 34 1.00 1.41 8.87
C LYS A 34 1.86 0.80 7.78
N LYS A 35 2.47 -0.36 8.06
CA LYS A 35 3.34 -1.05 7.10
C LYS A 35 2.57 -1.94 6.14
N ILE A 36 1.42 -2.45 6.57
CA ILE A 36 0.56 -3.32 5.77
C ILE A 36 -0.88 -2.85 5.97
N VAL A 37 -1.59 -2.63 4.88
CA VAL A 37 -3.02 -2.39 4.90
C VAL A 37 -3.72 -3.30 3.91
N TYR A 38 -4.91 -3.79 4.28
CA TYR A 38 -5.78 -4.61 3.45
C TYR A 38 -7.00 -3.78 3.08
N ILE A 39 -7.26 -3.65 1.80
CA ILE A 39 -8.38 -2.88 1.27
C ILE A 39 -9.12 -3.66 0.18
N ASP A 40 -10.31 -3.20 -0.17
CA ASP A 40 -11.06 -3.72 -1.30
C ASP A 40 -10.74 -2.96 -2.59
N SER A 41 -10.97 -3.59 -3.72
CA SER A 41 -10.87 -2.92 -5.02
C SER A 41 -11.85 -1.74 -5.08
N GLY A 42 -11.34 -0.58 -5.46
CA GLY A 42 -12.08 0.68 -5.51
C GLY A 42 -11.86 1.58 -4.29
N ASP A 43 -11.22 1.09 -3.23
CA ASP A 43 -10.87 1.89 -2.06
C ASP A 43 -9.70 2.84 -2.36
N THR A 44 -9.63 3.92 -1.59
CA THR A 44 -8.56 4.92 -1.68
C THR A 44 -7.69 4.88 -0.42
N VAL A 45 -6.38 4.96 -0.61
CA VAL A 45 -5.43 5.21 0.48
C VAL A 45 -4.94 6.64 0.38
N PHE A 46 -4.98 7.33 1.52
CA PHE A 46 -4.46 8.69 1.70
C PHE A 46 -3.16 8.62 2.49
N TRP A 47 -2.11 9.26 1.99
CA TRP A 47 -0.87 9.44 2.74
C TRP A 47 -0.76 10.90 3.15
N LYS A 48 -0.71 11.12 4.47
CA LYS A 48 -0.59 12.44 5.06
C LYS A 48 0.87 12.78 5.32
N ALA A 49 1.32 13.91 4.81
CA ALA A 49 2.65 14.45 5.08
C ALA A 49 2.71 15.09 6.49
N THR A 50 2.62 14.25 7.52
CA THR A 50 2.65 14.68 8.92
C THR A 50 3.99 15.31 9.25
N ASP A 51 5.09 14.64 8.86
CA ASP A 51 6.44 15.19 8.94
C ASP A 51 6.97 15.52 7.53
N LYS A 52 7.96 16.42 7.46
CA LYS A 52 8.60 16.82 6.20
C LYS A 52 9.66 15.83 5.74
N GLY A 53 9.96 15.83 4.46
CA GLY A 53 11.03 15.03 3.86
C GLY A 53 10.57 13.69 3.32
N HIS A 54 9.27 13.50 3.12
CA HIS A 54 8.69 12.23 2.70
C HIS A 54 7.83 12.35 1.44
N ASN A 55 7.70 11.23 0.74
CA ASN A 55 6.79 11.01 -0.38
C ASN A 55 6.38 9.54 -0.45
N VAL A 56 5.60 9.19 -1.47
CA VAL A 56 5.18 7.83 -1.78
C VAL A 56 5.59 7.52 -3.22
N GLU A 57 6.29 6.42 -3.42
CA GLU A 57 6.69 5.93 -4.74
C GLU A 57 6.45 4.42 -4.83
N PHE A 58 5.72 3.97 -5.84
CA PHE A 58 5.57 2.54 -6.09
C PHE A 58 6.90 1.90 -6.45
N VAL A 59 7.20 0.78 -5.83
CA VAL A 59 8.41 0.01 -6.14
C VAL A 59 8.24 -0.65 -7.51
N LYS A 60 9.18 -0.42 -8.40
CA LYS A 60 9.16 -0.98 -9.75
C LYS A 60 9.04 -2.51 -9.70
N ARG A 61 8.10 -3.07 -10.46
CA ARG A 61 7.78 -4.51 -10.53
C ARG A 61 7.18 -5.10 -9.25
N ALA A 62 6.84 -4.28 -8.28
CA ALA A 62 6.18 -4.71 -7.04
C ALA A 62 4.75 -4.20 -6.94
N VAL A 63 4.08 -4.10 -8.08
CA VAL A 63 2.66 -3.78 -8.23
C VAL A 63 2.04 -4.73 -9.27
N PRO A 64 0.71 -4.90 -9.29
CA PRO A 64 0.05 -5.73 -10.29
C PRO A 64 0.31 -5.26 -11.72
N ASN A 65 0.20 -6.20 -12.68
CA ASN A 65 0.26 -5.86 -14.10
C ASN A 65 -0.82 -4.83 -14.46
N GLY A 66 -0.46 -3.86 -15.30
CA GLY A 66 -1.34 -2.79 -15.74
C GLY A 66 -1.38 -1.58 -14.82
N VAL A 67 -0.72 -1.63 -13.66
CA VAL A 67 -0.55 -0.49 -12.77
C VAL A 67 0.62 0.36 -13.25
N GLU A 68 0.35 1.63 -13.50
CA GLU A 68 1.40 2.58 -13.92
C GLU A 68 2.29 3.00 -12.75
N ALA A 69 3.49 3.51 -13.08
CA ALA A 69 4.38 4.07 -12.09
C ALA A 69 3.71 5.25 -11.36
N PHE A 70 3.83 5.26 -10.05
CA PHE A 70 3.31 6.32 -9.18
C PHE A 70 4.42 6.88 -8.31
N LYS A 71 4.52 8.20 -8.27
CA LYS A 71 5.45 8.92 -7.41
C LYS A 71 4.87 10.27 -7.04
N SER A 72 4.66 10.48 -5.74
CA SER A 72 4.17 11.76 -5.22
C SER A 72 5.31 12.78 -5.04
N LYS A 73 4.93 14.05 -4.90
CA LYS A 73 5.86 15.12 -4.56
C LYS A 73 6.24 15.05 -3.08
N LEU A 74 7.44 15.52 -2.76
CA LEU A 74 7.89 15.65 -1.36
C LEU A 74 7.02 16.65 -0.59
N ASN A 75 6.82 16.38 0.69
CA ASN A 75 6.16 17.26 1.65
C ASN A 75 4.67 17.54 1.36
N GLN A 76 4.05 16.73 0.53
CA GLN A 76 2.64 16.90 0.17
C GLN A 76 1.83 15.65 0.51
N ASP A 77 0.60 15.88 0.97
CA ASP A 77 -0.39 14.83 1.05
C ASP A 77 -0.62 14.26 -0.35
N THR A 78 -0.88 12.96 -0.41
CA THR A 78 -1.19 12.27 -1.66
C THR A 78 -2.21 11.18 -1.43
N GLU A 79 -2.85 10.76 -2.50
CA GLU A 79 -3.81 9.67 -2.48
C GLU A 79 -3.69 8.81 -3.73
N TYR A 80 -4.16 7.58 -3.63
CA TYR A 80 -4.27 6.67 -4.76
C TYR A 80 -5.51 5.79 -4.62
N LYS A 81 -6.32 5.72 -5.68
CA LYS A 81 -7.46 4.81 -5.76
C LYS A 81 -7.01 3.48 -6.34
N PHE A 82 -7.17 2.40 -5.58
CA PHE A 82 -6.73 1.07 -5.96
C PHE A 82 -7.85 0.28 -6.66
N SER A 83 -7.78 0.16 -7.97
CA SER A 83 -8.80 -0.53 -8.77
C SER A 83 -8.41 -1.96 -9.13
N ILE A 84 -7.12 -2.24 -9.32
CA ILE A 84 -6.60 -3.56 -9.71
C ILE A 84 -6.23 -4.35 -8.45
N PRO A 85 -6.82 -5.54 -8.21
CA PRO A 85 -6.44 -6.40 -7.09
C PRO A 85 -4.99 -6.87 -7.17
N GLY A 86 -4.38 -7.09 -6.00
CA GLY A 86 -3.03 -7.59 -5.88
C GLY A 86 -2.22 -6.90 -4.80
N ILE A 87 -0.94 -7.21 -4.76
CA ILE A 87 0.04 -6.64 -3.82
C ILE A 87 0.70 -5.41 -4.44
N TYR A 88 0.70 -4.31 -3.71
CA TYR A 88 1.40 -3.07 -4.06
C TYR A 88 2.43 -2.78 -2.99
N ALA A 89 3.71 -2.73 -3.36
CA ALA A 89 4.76 -2.24 -2.48
C ALA A 89 5.13 -0.79 -2.86
N TYR A 90 5.32 0.04 -1.86
CA TYR A 90 5.74 1.43 -2.03
C TYR A 90 6.78 1.79 -0.98
N TRP A 91 7.57 2.80 -1.25
CA TRP A 91 8.55 3.34 -0.33
C TRP A 91 8.60 4.87 -0.38
N CYS A 92 9.30 5.46 0.56
CA CYS A 92 9.68 6.86 0.53
C CYS A 92 10.98 7.00 -0.27
N THR A 93 10.99 7.80 -1.33
CA THR A 93 12.14 7.91 -2.24
C THR A 93 13.45 8.25 -1.51
N PRO A 94 13.54 9.29 -0.67
CA PRO A 94 14.79 9.60 0.06
C PRO A 94 15.16 8.58 1.15
N HIS A 95 14.21 7.77 1.64
CA HIS A 95 14.45 6.85 2.77
C HIS A 95 14.28 5.38 2.43
N LYS A 96 14.25 5.03 1.15
CA LYS A 96 14.08 3.65 0.68
C LYS A 96 15.15 2.68 1.16
N THR A 97 16.39 3.14 1.35
CA THR A 97 17.46 2.32 1.91
C THR A 97 17.40 2.22 3.43
N MET A 98 16.70 3.12 4.09
CA MET A 98 16.50 3.16 5.54
C MET A 98 15.34 2.28 6.03
N GLY A 99 14.57 1.68 5.11
CA GLY A 99 13.45 0.82 5.45
C GLY A 99 12.10 1.53 5.53
N MET A 100 11.96 2.73 4.96
CA MET A 100 10.66 3.41 4.87
C MET A 100 9.84 2.83 3.71
N ILE A 101 9.18 1.73 3.98
CA ILE A 101 8.43 0.91 3.02
C ILE A 101 7.07 0.52 3.60
N GLY A 102 6.09 0.32 2.72
CA GLY A 102 4.76 -0.18 3.06
C GLY A 102 4.16 -1.02 1.96
N PHE A 103 3.11 -1.75 2.31
CA PHE A 103 2.38 -2.64 1.42
C PHE A 103 0.88 -2.37 1.50
N VAL A 104 0.22 -2.36 0.35
CA VAL A 104 -1.24 -2.38 0.24
C VAL A 104 -1.63 -3.68 -0.45
N ILE A 105 -2.49 -4.46 0.19
CA ILE A 105 -3.05 -5.70 -0.37
C ILE A 105 -4.49 -5.42 -0.75
N VAL A 106 -4.78 -5.48 -2.05
CA VAL A 106 -6.09 -5.15 -2.63
C VAL A 106 -6.86 -6.42 -2.96
N GLY A 107 -8.06 -6.56 -2.39
CA GLY A 107 -8.96 -7.69 -2.65
C GLY A 107 -8.45 -9.04 -2.15
N ASN A 108 -7.59 -9.07 -1.14
CA ASN A 108 -6.90 -10.29 -0.67
C ASN A 108 -6.25 -11.10 -1.81
N ASP A 109 -5.88 -10.44 -2.89
CA ASP A 109 -5.30 -11.06 -4.07
C ASP A 109 -3.77 -11.11 -3.95
N LEU A 110 -3.21 -12.30 -3.92
CA LEU A 110 -1.78 -12.56 -3.86
C LEU A 110 -1.21 -13.11 -5.18
N SER A 111 -1.95 -12.97 -6.28
CA SER A 111 -1.57 -13.57 -7.58
C SER A 111 -0.24 -13.05 -8.12
N ASN A 112 0.16 -11.83 -7.77
CA ASN A 112 1.44 -11.25 -8.16
C ASN A 112 2.55 -11.43 -7.11
N PHE A 113 2.35 -12.30 -6.12
CA PHE A 113 3.30 -12.52 -5.02
C PHE A 113 4.73 -12.83 -5.53
N ASN A 114 4.85 -13.75 -6.48
CA ASN A 114 6.17 -14.16 -7.00
C ASN A 114 6.90 -13.00 -7.71
N GLU A 115 6.18 -12.14 -8.41
CA GLU A 115 6.78 -10.96 -9.05
C GLU A 115 7.24 -9.93 -8.03
N VAL A 116 6.43 -9.69 -7.00
CA VAL A 116 6.79 -8.78 -5.89
C VAL A 116 8.00 -9.32 -5.12
N ALA A 117 8.06 -10.63 -4.87
CA ALA A 117 9.22 -11.27 -4.21
C ALA A 117 10.53 -11.13 -4.99
N LYS A 118 10.46 -11.00 -6.32
CA LYS A 118 11.63 -10.79 -7.20
C LYS A 118 11.95 -9.31 -7.41
N ALA A 119 11.13 -8.39 -6.95
CA ALA A 119 11.37 -6.97 -7.10
C ALA A 119 12.63 -6.52 -6.36
N LYS A 120 13.29 -5.48 -6.89
CA LYS A 120 14.55 -4.98 -6.32
C LYS A 120 14.28 -4.00 -5.19
N PHE A 121 14.17 -4.50 -3.98
CA PHE A 121 14.19 -3.67 -2.79
C PHE A 121 15.63 -3.32 -2.39
N LEU A 122 15.83 -2.18 -1.73
CA LEU A 122 17.14 -1.61 -1.43
C LEU A 122 17.40 -1.50 0.08
N GLY A 123 18.63 -1.80 0.49
CA GLY A 123 19.07 -1.62 1.87
C GLY A 123 18.17 -2.33 2.89
N LYS A 124 17.80 -1.65 3.95
CA LYS A 124 16.92 -2.17 5.00
C LYS A 124 15.51 -2.51 4.49
N SER A 125 15.02 -1.83 3.45
CA SER A 125 13.74 -2.16 2.83
C SER A 125 13.70 -3.58 2.26
N LYS A 126 14.84 -4.14 1.81
CA LYS A 126 14.92 -5.53 1.35
C LYS A 126 14.61 -6.52 2.46
N ILE A 127 15.12 -6.29 3.66
CA ILE A 127 14.90 -7.15 4.83
C ILE A 127 13.44 -7.05 5.28
N ILE A 128 12.90 -5.83 5.37
CA ILE A 128 11.52 -5.58 5.79
C ILE A 128 10.53 -6.17 4.77
N ALA A 129 10.76 -5.98 3.47
CA ALA A 129 9.92 -6.55 2.42
C ALA A 129 9.85 -8.08 2.51
N LYS A 130 10.99 -8.76 2.72
CA LYS A 130 11.03 -10.20 2.92
C LYS A 130 10.18 -10.63 4.10
N THR A 131 10.31 -9.97 5.24
CA THR A 131 9.52 -10.26 6.45
C THR A 131 8.03 -10.07 6.21
N ILE A 132 7.63 -8.98 5.54
CA ILE A 132 6.23 -8.70 5.21
C ILE A 132 5.67 -9.76 4.27
N LEU A 133 6.41 -10.13 3.22
CA LEU A 133 5.99 -11.16 2.26
C LEU A 133 5.82 -12.53 2.92
N GLU A 134 6.71 -12.89 3.84
CA GLU A 134 6.56 -14.11 4.65
C GLU A 134 5.31 -14.07 5.53
N GLN A 135 4.98 -12.89 6.07
CA GLN A 135 3.81 -12.69 6.92
C GLN A 135 2.49 -12.78 6.16
N ILE A 136 2.40 -12.18 4.97
CA ILE A 136 1.15 -12.17 4.17
C ILE A 136 0.87 -13.48 3.45
N ASN A 137 1.88 -14.33 3.29
CA ASN A 137 1.78 -15.64 2.61
C ASN A 137 1.42 -16.80 3.57
N LYS A 138 1.09 -16.49 4.81
CA LYS A 138 0.67 -17.50 5.82
C LYS A 138 -0.87 -17.76 5.74
#